data_bebe1fd8dd5c50f882a60d164e03d3b8
#
_entry.id   bebe1fd8dd5c50f882a60d164e03d3b8
#
_cell.length_a   1.000
_cell.length_b   1.000
_cell.length_c   1.000
_cell.angle_alpha   90.00
_cell.angle_beta   90.00
_cell.angle_gamma   90.00
#
_symmetry.space_group_name_H-M   'P 1'
#
loop_
_entity.id
_entity.type
_entity.pdbx_description
1 polymer ?
#
loop_
_entity_poly.entity_id
_entity_poly.type
_entity_poly.pdbx_seq_one_letter_code
_entity_poly.pdbx_strand_id
1 'polypeptide(L)'
;LSQVSFPSFAAEEVGVEAGQDIVNIPDPELKRVLNASIEQAPDADITEAQMAKFKNLSLSAGITDLTGLEYLKNVEDLYLNNINASYEPIKSLTTLKNLTIYGKSATSDKLPDLSGLSNLTTLEVTQTSIDNAALSKFSNIPNLVKLNISENTGITKISNLTNLPNLQELNATNCQINDFRGIAEFPSLTSFYGGNQRFGFDSFETDGFKNIKSSELTFDAAAQTLFIPFSIVPDTTVLNYDGTPLPVNTSPEYTNIGLGDSSYVISDDKITNNQQGMTLSGFSQADFDSLTVFELIVSMESENISKPANLASGTYDLKQIASYRAFSVDHSVNITAEDNISYIQGGAVTPEKFLTDIKADANGGTITSDFAEKVDFTKPGTYTVTLNASNTAGLRAEPVQVTVTVIEKTVITADAEISYDMNETKAEADFLADIKAATNDGTAITTDFATAVDLTKAGEYTVTLNAENDNQKATALKVTVKVKDTTPVPDPTPTPDPDPTPTPDPDPTPTPDPNPTPEPSTDPGTDPAEGPIYSADSSDSVEEPSDSSEVKKSSDPILFFSASPVPKSTTKTLPKTGDSLPATGVVAGFLVLGLGVLVARKK
;
A
#
# COMPACT_ATOMS: atom_id res chain seq x y z
N LEU A 1 -73.01 38.51 -58.48
CA LEU A 1 -71.83 38.02 -57.81
C LEU A 1 -72.02 38.19 -56.29
N SER A 2 -72.57 37.16 -55.65
CA SER A 2 -72.80 37.10 -54.21
C SER A 2 -71.51 36.75 -53.50
N GLN A 3 -71.08 37.59 -52.58
CA GLN A 3 -69.96 37.28 -51.62
C GLN A 3 -70.51 36.32 -50.58
N VAL A 4 -69.86 35.17 -50.48
CA VAL A 4 -70.06 34.23 -49.39
C VAL A 4 -69.06 34.62 -48.25
N SER A 5 -69.57 35.15 -47.14
CA SER A 5 -68.85 35.37 -45.92
C SER A 5 -68.68 34.04 -45.19
N PHE A 6 -67.42 33.62 -44.95
CA PHE A 6 -67.14 32.56 -44.03
C PHE A 6 -67.15 33.13 -42.60
N PRO A 7 -67.75 32.44 -41.61
CA PRO A 7 -67.62 32.86 -40.21
C PRO A 7 -66.21 32.64 -39.75
N SER A 8 -65.57 33.68 -39.26
CA SER A 8 -64.31 33.59 -38.51
C SER A 8 -64.64 32.90 -37.20
N PHE A 9 -64.08 31.70 -37.00
CA PHE A 9 -64.00 31.13 -35.67
C PHE A 9 -62.92 31.92 -34.93
N ALA A 10 -63.36 32.77 -33.99
CA ALA A 10 -62.49 33.30 -32.95
C ALA A 10 -62.01 32.10 -32.16
N ALA A 11 -60.70 31.86 -32.13
CA ALA A 11 -60.11 31.00 -31.11
C ALA A 11 -60.50 31.64 -29.78
N GLU A 12 -61.29 30.94 -28.97
CA GLU A 12 -61.43 31.27 -27.58
C GLU A 12 -60.00 31.14 -26.98
N GLU A 13 -59.37 32.30 -26.75
CA GLU A 13 -58.30 32.38 -25.76
C GLU A 13 -58.96 31.93 -24.46
N VAL A 14 -58.63 30.72 -24.02
CA VAL A 14 -58.87 30.30 -22.63
C VAL A 14 -58.03 31.24 -21.79
N GLY A 15 -58.55 32.36 -21.40
CA GLY A 15 -57.95 33.34 -20.55
C GLY A 15 -57.59 32.62 -19.23
N VAL A 16 -56.34 32.62 -18.89
CA VAL A 16 -55.89 32.29 -17.54
C VAL A 16 -56.58 33.25 -16.58
N GLU A 17 -57.44 32.74 -15.69
CA GLU A 17 -58.10 33.55 -14.67
C GLU A 17 -57.06 34.36 -13.91
N ALA A 18 -57.21 35.68 -13.87
CA ALA A 18 -56.34 36.59 -13.14
C ALA A 18 -56.36 36.19 -11.65
N GLY A 19 -55.26 35.57 -11.15
CA GLY A 19 -55.10 35.13 -9.76
C GLY A 19 -54.56 33.73 -9.58
N GLN A 20 -54.20 33.01 -10.65
CA GLN A 20 -53.51 31.72 -10.52
C GLN A 20 -51.98 31.95 -10.52
N ASP A 21 -51.29 31.40 -9.50
CA ASP A 21 -49.84 31.49 -9.39
C ASP A 21 -49.18 30.66 -10.52
N ILE A 22 -48.57 31.37 -11.47
CA ILE A 22 -47.84 30.78 -12.59
C ILE A 22 -46.47 30.32 -12.11
N VAL A 23 -46.14 29.07 -12.39
CA VAL A 23 -44.84 28.48 -12.05
C VAL A 23 -43.77 28.94 -13.04
N ASN A 24 -42.65 29.40 -12.51
CA ASN A 24 -41.48 29.70 -13.32
C ASN A 24 -40.79 28.40 -13.76
N ILE A 25 -40.84 28.12 -15.07
CA ILE A 25 -40.20 26.96 -15.71
C ILE A 25 -39.30 27.50 -16.82
N PRO A 26 -38.02 27.80 -16.53
CA PRO A 26 -37.11 28.45 -17.48
C PRO A 26 -36.64 27.52 -18.61
N ASP A 27 -36.58 26.21 -18.36
CA ASP A 27 -36.17 25.24 -19.37
C ASP A 27 -37.30 24.97 -20.36
N PRO A 28 -37.13 25.28 -21.67
CA PRO A 28 -38.19 25.12 -22.65
C PRO A 28 -38.57 23.67 -22.93
N GLU A 29 -37.60 22.73 -22.78
CA GLU A 29 -37.89 21.31 -22.98
C GLU A 29 -38.66 20.74 -21.79
N LEU A 30 -38.31 21.13 -20.56
CA LEU A 30 -39.09 20.81 -19.37
C LEU A 30 -40.52 21.35 -19.48
N LYS A 31 -40.67 22.63 -19.86
CA LYS A 31 -41.97 23.27 -20.05
C LYS A 31 -42.78 22.52 -21.12
N ARG A 32 -42.17 22.16 -22.24
CA ARG A 32 -42.79 21.38 -23.30
C ARG A 32 -43.29 20.01 -22.84
N VAL A 33 -42.48 19.26 -22.09
CA VAL A 33 -42.83 17.92 -21.58
C VAL A 33 -43.97 17.99 -20.58
N LEU A 34 -43.94 18.96 -19.66
CA LEU A 34 -45.00 19.18 -18.68
C LEU A 34 -46.32 19.56 -19.38
N ASN A 35 -46.28 20.50 -20.31
CA ASN A 35 -47.46 20.90 -21.09
C ASN A 35 -48.05 19.76 -21.91
N ALA A 36 -47.19 18.93 -22.53
CA ALA A 36 -47.66 17.75 -23.27
C ALA A 36 -48.38 16.76 -22.36
N SER A 37 -47.95 16.62 -21.10
CA SER A 37 -48.57 15.71 -20.13
C SER A 37 -49.95 16.17 -19.63
N ILE A 38 -50.26 17.45 -19.80
CA ILE A 38 -51.55 18.05 -19.42
C ILE A 38 -52.34 18.58 -20.64
N GLU A 39 -51.94 18.14 -21.85
CA GLU A 39 -52.61 18.43 -23.13
C GLU A 39 -52.72 19.94 -23.45
N GLN A 40 -51.63 20.71 -23.13
CA GLN A 40 -51.51 22.13 -23.41
C GLN A 40 -50.51 22.41 -24.56
N ALA A 41 -50.57 23.65 -25.09
CA ALA A 41 -49.56 24.11 -26.04
C ALA A 41 -48.17 24.05 -25.41
N PRO A 42 -47.09 23.74 -26.16
CA PRO A 42 -45.75 23.45 -25.61
C PRO A 42 -45.15 24.57 -24.74
N ASP A 43 -45.54 25.82 -25.01
CA ASP A 43 -45.04 27.04 -24.36
C ASP A 43 -46.06 27.69 -23.41
N ALA A 44 -47.23 27.07 -23.21
CA ALA A 44 -48.28 27.58 -22.33
C ALA A 44 -47.78 27.74 -20.89
N ASP A 45 -48.28 28.73 -20.19
CA ASP A 45 -48.02 28.91 -18.78
C ASP A 45 -48.68 27.80 -17.94
N ILE A 46 -47.95 27.29 -16.96
CA ILE A 46 -48.40 26.23 -16.08
C ILE A 46 -48.61 26.81 -14.70
N THR A 47 -49.77 26.55 -14.09
CA THR A 47 -50.10 27.02 -12.76
C THR A 47 -49.68 26.02 -11.69
N GLU A 48 -49.49 26.48 -10.41
CA GLU A 48 -49.24 25.58 -9.28
C GLU A 48 -50.35 24.50 -9.15
N ALA A 49 -51.60 24.85 -9.39
CA ALA A 49 -52.69 23.90 -9.34
C ALA A 49 -52.60 22.81 -10.40
N GLN A 50 -52.02 23.12 -11.56
CA GLN A 50 -51.74 22.14 -12.60
C GLN A 50 -50.55 21.28 -12.24
N MET A 51 -49.46 21.86 -11.71
CA MET A 51 -48.30 21.10 -11.19
C MET A 51 -48.71 20.11 -10.09
N ALA A 52 -49.66 20.50 -9.22
CA ALA A 52 -50.16 19.62 -8.16
C ALA A 52 -50.96 18.42 -8.65
N LYS A 53 -51.35 18.36 -9.94
CA LYS A 53 -52.06 17.19 -10.51
C LYS A 53 -51.13 16.03 -10.88
N PHE A 54 -49.83 16.29 -11.05
CA PHE A 54 -48.89 15.24 -11.37
C PHE A 54 -48.75 14.26 -10.20
N LYS A 55 -48.99 12.99 -10.47
CA LYS A 55 -48.69 11.86 -9.56
C LYS A 55 -47.43 11.13 -9.97
N ASN A 56 -47.23 10.97 -11.26
CA ASN A 56 -46.12 10.30 -11.88
C ASN A 56 -45.54 11.23 -12.96
N LEU A 57 -44.22 11.32 -13.02
CA LEU A 57 -43.54 12.11 -14.03
C LEU A 57 -42.27 11.39 -14.50
N SER A 58 -42.09 11.36 -15.81
CA SER A 58 -40.85 10.85 -16.43
C SER A 58 -40.24 11.93 -17.30
N LEU A 59 -38.99 12.26 -17.03
CA LEU A 59 -38.20 13.25 -17.76
C LEU A 59 -36.95 12.57 -18.36
N SER A 60 -36.55 13.06 -19.52
CA SER A 60 -35.43 12.49 -20.27
C SER A 60 -34.42 13.56 -20.72
N ALA A 61 -33.34 13.13 -21.36
CA ALA A 61 -32.27 13.98 -21.87
C ALA A 61 -32.78 15.18 -22.67
N GLY A 62 -32.05 16.29 -22.63
CA GLY A 62 -32.40 17.56 -23.28
C GLY A 62 -32.81 18.65 -22.29
N ILE A 63 -33.22 18.26 -21.07
CA ILE A 63 -33.54 19.18 -19.99
C ILE A 63 -32.25 19.56 -19.26
N THR A 64 -32.03 20.87 -19.08
CA THR A 64 -30.81 21.44 -18.47
C THR A 64 -31.09 22.27 -17.21
N ASP A 65 -32.36 22.50 -16.90
CA ASP A 65 -32.80 23.16 -15.67
C ASP A 65 -34.10 22.53 -15.16
N LEU A 66 -34.11 22.08 -13.93
CA LEU A 66 -35.26 21.45 -13.25
C LEU A 66 -36.06 22.44 -12.40
N THR A 67 -35.78 23.74 -12.48
CA THR A 67 -36.54 24.78 -11.78
C THR A 67 -38.02 24.70 -12.17
N GLY A 68 -38.91 24.70 -11.18
CA GLY A 68 -40.33 24.51 -11.31
C GLY A 68 -40.80 23.13 -10.83
N LEU A 69 -39.93 22.11 -10.76
CA LEU A 69 -40.30 20.80 -10.22
C LEU A 69 -40.67 20.86 -8.73
N GLU A 70 -40.15 21.81 -7.96
CA GLU A 70 -40.49 22.03 -6.55
C GLU A 70 -42.00 22.27 -6.30
N TYR A 71 -42.75 22.57 -7.35
CA TYR A 71 -44.21 22.75 -7.33
C TYR A 71 -44.99 21.45 -7.54
N LEU A 72 -44.34 20.32 -7.78
CA LEU A 72 -44.99 19.00 -7.87
C LEU A 72 -45.40 18.48 -6.48
N LYS A 73 -46.36 19.14 -5.85
CA LYS A 73 -46.75 18.89 -4.44
C LYS A 73 -47.36 17.51 -4.15
N ASN A 74 -47.79 16.79 -5.19
CA ASN A 74 -48.46 15.49 -5.06
C ASN A 74 -47.79 14.38 -5.85
N VAL A 75 -46.56 14.60 -6.37
CA VAL A 75 -45.85 13.58 -7.11
C VAL A 75 -45.44 12.44 -6.19
N GLU A 76 -45.68 11.22 -6.59
CA GLU A 76 -45.36 9.98 -5.88
C GLU A 76 -44.22 9.23 -6.59
N ASP A 77 -44.20 9.25 -7.92
CA ASP A 77 -43.22 8.57 -8.77
C ASP A 77 -42.50 9.55 -9.68
N LEU A 78 -41.19 9.62 -9.60
CA LEU A 78 -40.37 10.48 -10.45
C LEU A 78 -39.22 9.68 -11.08
N TYR A 79 -39.17 9.70 -12.40
CA TYR A 79 -38.12 9.07 -13.21
C TYR A 79 -37.34 10.13 -13.99
N LEU A 80 -36.01 10.20 -13.77
CA LEU A 80 -35.12 11.19 -14.38
C LEU A 80 -34.00 10.46 -15.15
N ASN A 81 -34.04 10.56 -16.47
CA ASN A 81 -33.13 9.85 -17.36
C ASN A 81 -32.16 10.81 -18.07
N ASN A 82 -30.88 10.70 -17.80
CA ASN A 82 -29.83 11.50 -18.43
C ASN A 82 -30.05 13.03 -18.35
N ILE A 83 -30.55 13.49 -17.23
CA ILE A 83 -30.77 14.91 -16.98
C ILE A 83 -29.45 15.58 -16.63
N ASN A 84 -29.05 16.56 -17.43
CA ASN A 84 -27.81 17.32 -17.20
C ASN A 84 -28.12 18.67 -16.51
N ALA A 85 -28.68 18.61 -15.32
CA ALA A 85 -29.08 19.77 -14.52
C ALA A 85 -28.72 19.56 -13.03
N SER A 86 -28.85 20.61 -12.22
CA SER A 86 -28.92 20.47 -10.77
C SER A 86 -30.24 19.78 -10.39
N TYR A 87 -30.14 18.77 -9.50
CA TYR A 87 -31.33 18.07 -8.98
C TYR A 87 -31.89 18.76 -7.72
N GLU A 88 -31.39 19.96 -7.36
CA GLU A 88 -31.80 20.70 -6.17
C GLU A 88 -33.32 20.87 -6.00
N PRO A 89 -34.14 21.09 -7.09
CA PRO A 89 -35.60 21.23 -6.97
C PRO A 89 -36.29 20.00 -6.38
N ILE A 90 -35.74 18.78 -6.51
CA ILE A 90 -36.39 17.57 -6.02
C ILE A 90 -36.37 17.42 -4.48
N LYS A 91 -35.47 18.12 -3.78
CA LYS A 91 -35.32 17.96 -2.31
C LYS A 91 -36.59 18.29 -1.50
N SER A 92 -37.49 19.09 -2.10
CA SER A 92 -38.75 19.54 -1.47
C SER A 92 -39.95 18.65 -1.77
N LEU A 93 -39.79 17.61 -2.62
CA LEU A 93 -40.85 16.73 -3.07
C LEU A 93 -41.19 15.65 -2.02
N THR A 94 -41.68 16.08 -0.86
CA THR A 94 -41.91 15.23 0.30
C THR A 94 -42.96 14.13 0.12
N THR A 95 -43.77 14.20 -0.96
CA THR A 95 -44.76 13.17 -1.33
C THR A 95 -44.19 12.03 -2.14
N LEU A 96 -42.91 12.16 -2.62
CA LEU A 96 -42.25 11.09 -3.36
C LEU A 96 -42.19 9.80 -2.57
N LYS A 97 -42.57 8.72 -3.23
CA LYS A 97 -42.44 7.33 -2.77
C LYS A 97 -41.34 6.60 -3.52
N ASN A 98 -41.25 6.86 -4.84
CA ASN A 98 -40.28 6.24 -5.74
C ASN A 98 -39.55 7.31 -6.53
N LEU A 99 -38.20 7.29 -6.44
CA LEU A 99 -37.32 8.16 -7.18
C LEU A 99 -36.32 7.33 -7.96
N THR A 100 -36.28 7.47 -9.26
CA THR A 100 -35.30 6.86 -10.14
C THR A 100 -34.49 7.92 -10.86
N ILE A 101 -33.15 7.85 -10.71
CA ILE A 101 -32.19 8.70 -11.43
C ILE A 101 -31.28 7.76 -12.23
N TYR A 102 -31.25 7.92 -13.51
CA TYR A 102 -30.53 7.06 -14.45
C TYR A 102 -29.64 7.89 -15.40
N GLY A 103 -28.47 7.36 -15.73
CA GLY A 103 -27.60 7.89 -16.78
C GLY A 103 -26.45 8.76 -16.28
N LYS A 104 -25.37 8.76 -17.07
CA LYS A 104 -24.05 9.33 -16.71
C LYS A 104 -24.02 10.85 -16.48
N SER A 105 -25.07 11.58 -16.87
CA SER A 105 -25.18 13.02 -16.63
C SER A 105 -25.38 13.38 -15.15
N ALA A 106 -25.86 12.44 -14.33
CA ALA A 106 -26.00 12.63 -12.88
C ALA A 106 -24.66 12.39 -12.18
N THR A 107 -24.17 13.40 -11.49
CA THR A 107 -22.92 13.41 -10.70
C THR A 107 -23.21 13.74 -9.24
N SER A 108 -22.32 13.39 -8.32
CA SER A 108 -22.54 13.61 -6.88
C SER A 108 -22.77 15.06 -6.50
N ASP A 109 -22.12 16.00 -7.16
CA ASP A 109 -22.26 17.44 -6.91
C ASP A 109 -23.65 17.99 -7.30
N LYS A 110 -24.27 17.42 -8.32
CA LYS A 110 -25.60 17.83 -8.79
C LYS A 110 -26.76 17.33 -7.93
N LEU A 111 -26.56 16.25 -7.17
CA LEU A 111 -27.59 15.69 -6.30
C LEU A 111 -27.75 16.50 -5.02
N PRO A 112 -28.99 16.77 -4.56
CA PRO A 112 -29.24 17.37 -3.26
C PRO A 112 -29.17 16.33 -2.12
N ASP A 113 -29.23 16.80 -0.89
CA ASP A 113 -29.54 15.97 0.28
C ASP A 113 -31.02 15.53 0.20
N LEU A 114 -31.26 14.21 0.21
CA LEU A 114 -32.57 13.61 0.10
C LEU A 114 -33.20 13.26 1.47
N SER A 115 -32.56 13.60 2.58
CA SER A 115 -33.02 13.29 3.95
C SER A 115 -34.43 13.89 4.27
N GLY A 116 -34.82 14.97 3.58
CA GLY A 116 -36.12 15.60 3.67
C GLY A 116 -37.27 14.82 3.03
N LEU A 117 -36.99 13.79 2.21
CA LEU A 117 -37.99 13.01 1.50
C LEU A 117 -38.58 11.92 2.40
N SER A 118 -39.39 12.33 3.36
CA SER A 118 -39.88 11.48 4.44
C SER A 118 -40.80 10.33 4.00
N ASN A 119 -41.40 10.41 2.80
CA ASN A 119 -42.24 9.35 2.26
C ASN A 119 -41.53 8.44 1.25
N LEU A 120 -40.25 8.70 0.99
CA LEU A 120 -39.46 7.92 0.04
C LEU A 120 -39.23 6.50 0.53
N THR A 121 -39.72 5.52 -0.22
CA THR A 121 -39.60 4.10 0.08
C THR A 121 -38.64 3.37 -0.88
N THR A 122 -38.53 3.87 -2.11
CA THR A 122 -37.64 3.31 -3.14
C THR A 122 -36.79 4.40 -3.76
N LEU A 123 -35.49 4.23 -3.72
CA LEU A 123 -34.50 5.07 -4.38
C LEU A 123 -33.64 4.24 -5.31
N GLU A 124 -33.63 4.59 -6.58
CA GLU A 124 -32.79 3.99 -7.60
C GLU A 124 -31.90 5.07 -8.23
N VAL A 125 -30.58 4.95 -8.11
CA VAL A 125 -29.60 5.82 -8.73
C VAL A 125 -28.60 4.93 -9.43
N THR A 126 -28.84 4.66 -10.72
CA THR A 126 -28.12 3.60 -11.44
C THR A 126 -27.51 4.09 -12.74
N GLN A 127 -26.39 3.48 -13.15
CA GLN A 127 -25.63 3.85 -14.35
C GLN A 127 -25.26 5.34 -14.41
N THR A 128 -25.00 5.95 -13.26
CA THR A 128 -24.66 7.37 -13.15
C THR A 128 -23.15 7.58 -12.99
N SER A 129 -22.74 8.83 -12.80
CA SER A 129 -21.35 9.19 -12.50
C SER A 129 -21.19 9.64 -11.04
N ILE A 130 -21.98 9.06 -10.13
CA ILE A 130 -21.85 9.33 -8.71
C ILE A 130 -20.68 8.55 -8.10
N ASP A 131 -20.16 9.08 -6.99
CA ASP A 131 -19.10 8.51 -6.18
C ASP A 131 -19.54 8.37 -4.70
N ASN A 132 -18.58 8.07 -3.82
CA ASN A 132 -18.84 7.93 -2.39
C ASN A 132 -19.46 9.19 -1.73
N ALA A 133 -19.31 10.38 -2.31
CA ALA A 133 -19.87 11.61 -1.76
C ALA A 133 -21.40 11.63 -1.86
N ALA A 134 -21.99 10.98 -2.88
CA ALA A 134 -23.42 10.88 -3.03
C ALA A 134 -24.09 10.07 -1.91
N LEU A 135 -23.40 9.07 -1.34
CA LEU A 135 -23.99 8.17 -0.35
C LEU A 135 -24.44 8.90 0.92
N SER A 136 -23.73 9.94 1.33
CA SER A 136 -24.16 10.77 2.46
C SER A 136 -25.46 11.51 2.20
N LYS A 137 -25.77 11.83 0.93
CA LYS A 137 -27.01 12.50 0.51
C LYS A 137 -28.21 11.55 0.45
N PHE A 138 -27.95 10.24 0.45
CA PHE A 138 -28.97 9.18 0.52
C PHE A 138 -29.16 8.64 1.95
N SER A 139 -28.44 9.21 2.90
CA SER A 139 -28.53 8.87 4.31
C SER A 139 -29.70 9.57 5.01
N ASN A 140 -30.07 9.12 6.22
CA ASN A 140 -31.11 9.74 7.04
C ASN A 140 -32.52 9.79 6.39
N ILE A 141 -32.84 8.85 5.49
CA ILE A 141 -34.18 8.73 4.88
C ILE A 141 -34.95 7.68 5.69
N PRO A 142 -35.90 8.09 6.57
CA PRO A 142 -36.41 7.22 7.62
C PRO A 142 -37.28 6.08 7.10
N ASN A 143 -37.95 6.23 5.96
CA ASN A 143 -38.88 5.25 5.42
C ASN A 143 -38.34 4.52 4.18
N LEU A 144 -37.05 4.70 3.85
CA LEU A 144 -36.45 4.02 2.72
C LEU A 144 -36.39 2.50 2.98
N VAL A 145 -36.98 1.73 2.08
CA VAL A 145 -37.07 0.27 2.12
C VAL A 145 -36.12 -0.35 1.10
N LYS A 146 -36.03 0.25 -0.09
CA LYS A 146 -35.17 -0.24 -1.19
C LYS A 146 -34.23 0.85 -1.67
N LEU A 147 -32.96 0.53 -1.74
CA LEU A 147 -31.91 1.36 -2.31
C LEU A 147 -31.17 0.58 -3.40
N ASN A 148 -31.19 1.11 -4.61
CA ASN A 148 -30.40 0.58 -5.71
C ASN A 148 -29.39 1.63 -6.18
N ILE A 149 -28.11 1.35 -5.97
CA ILE A 149 -26.98 2.18 -6.40
C ILE A 149 -26.05 1.42 -7.36
N SER A 150 -26.57 0.39 -8.01
CA SER A 150 -25.80 -0.45 -8.92
C SER A 150 -25.25 0.30 -10.14
N GLU A 151 -24.22 -0.22 -10.76
CA GLU A 151 -23.60 0.30 -11.98
C GLU A 151 -22.99 1.71 -11.83
N ASN A 152 -22.53 2.06 -10.64
CA ASN A 152 -21.83 3.31 -10.32
C ASN A 152 -20.39 3.04 -9.94
N THR A 153 -19.48 3.06 -10.91
CA THR A 153 -18.07 2.71 -10.72
C THR A 153 -17.28 3.70 -9.85
N GLY A 154 -17.83 4.87 -9.52
CA GLY A 154 -17.27 5.80 -8.54
C GLY A 154 -17.50 5.41 -7.08
N ILE A 155 -18.37 4.42 -6.80
CA ILE A 155 -18.65 3.95 -5.45
C ILE A 155 -17.65 2.82 -5.09
N THR A 156 -16.82 3.07 -4.08
CA THR A 156 -15.76 2.15 -3.65
C THR A 156 -15.95 1.60 -2.24
N LYS A 157 -16.87 2.18 -1.45
CA LYS A 157 -17.17 1.77 -0.08
C LYS A 157 -18.60 2.07 0.32
N ILE A 158 -19.15 1.30 1.25
CA ILE A 158 -20.52 1.44 1.77
C ILE A 158 -20.61 2.33 3.00
N SER A 159 -19.53 2.48 3.75
CA SER A 159 -19.53 3.14 5.07
C SER A 159 -19.98 4.61 5.09
N ASN A 160 -20.08 5.25 3.91
CA ASN A 160 -20.63 6.61 3.79
C ASN A 160 -22.18 6.64 3.80
N LEU A 161 -22.83 5.48 3.68
CA LEU A 161 -24.27 5.34 3.78
C LEU A 161 -24.64 5.03 5.23
N THR A 162 -25.50 5.86 5.83
CA THR A 162 -25.80 5.75 7.26
C THR A 162 -27.27 6.05 7.57
N ASN A 163 -27.74 5.56 8.72
CA ASN A 163 -29.05 5.88 9.30
C ASN A 163 -30.23 5.67 8.35
N LEU A 164 -30.38 4.42 7.91
CA LEU A 164 -31.52 3.93 7.13
C LEU A 164 -32.22 2.81 7.89
N PRO A 165 -33.02 3.13 8.93
CA PRO A 165 -33.54 2.13 9.88
C PRO A 165 -34.49 1.12 9.27
N ASN A 166 -35.19 1.46 8.19
CA ASN A 166 -36.16 0.62 7.52
C ASN A 166 -35.67 -0.01 6.21
N LEU A 167 -34.37 0.15 5.88
CA LEU A 167 -33.80 -0.40 4.65
C LEU A 167 -33.81 -1.93 4.70
N GLN A 168 -34.52 -2.56 3.76
CA GLN A 168 -34.66 -4.01 3.64
C GLN A 168 -33.83 -4.58 2.49
N GLU A 169 -33.65 -3.81 1.42
CA GLU A 169 -32.93 -4.24 0.24
C GLU A 169 -31.92 -3.17 -0.20
N LEU A 170 -30.66 -3.56 -0.34
CA LEU A 170 -29.58 -2.75 -0.87
C LEU A 170 -28.93 -3.47 -2.05
N ASN A 171 -29.00 -2.86 -3.24
CA ASN A 171 -28.30 -3.33 -4.43
C ASN A 171 -27.15 -2.36 -4.77
N ALA A 172 -25.92 -2.88 -4.72
CA ALA A 172 -24.68 -2.17 -5.04
C ALA A 172 -23.81 -3.00 -5.99
N THR A 173 -24.43 -3.79 -6.87
CA THR A 173 -23.73 -4.58 -7.87
C THR A 173 -23.09 -3.72 -8.95
N ASN A 174 -22.06 -4.22 -9.63
CA ASN A 174 -21.40 -3.49 -10.74
C ASN A 174 -20.89 -2.08 -10.35
N CYS A 175 -20.42 -1.92 -9.13
CA CYS A 175 -19.66 -0.75 -8.69
C CYS A 175 -18.15 -1.06 -8.70
N GLN A 176 -17.38 -0.39 -7.87
CA GLN A 176 -15.98 -0.74 -7.59
C GLN A 176 -15.72 -0.82 -6.08
N ILE A 177 -16.64 -1.46 -5.36
CA ILE A 177 -16.61 -1.54 -3.92
C ILE A 177 -15.57 -2.59 -3.49
N ASN A 178 -14.54 -2.12 -2.79
CA ASN A 178 -13.53 -2.94 -2.15
C ASN A 178 -13.61 -2.92 -0.61
N ASP A 179 -14.60 -2.23 -0.05
CA ASP A 179 -14.82 -2.14 1.41
C ASP A 179 -16.31 -2.21 1.72
N PHE A 180 -16.75 -3.37 2.24
CA PHE A 180 -18.14 -3.63 2.60
C PHE A 180 -18.46 -3.35 4.08
N ARG A 181 -17.56 -2.74 4.83
CA ARG A 181 -17.84 -2.31 6.20
C ARG A 181 -18.97 -1.28 6.23
N GLY A 182 -19.83 -1.39 7.24
CA GLY A 182 -21.04 -0.56 7.35
C GLY A 182 -22.34 -1.30 7.01
N ILE A 183 -22.30 -2.44 6.32
CA ILE A 183 -23.51 -3.23 6.00
C ILE A 183 -24.23 -3.75 7.26
N ALA A 184 -23.49 -4.04 8.31
CA ALA A 184 -24.07 -4.50 9.58
C ALA A 184 -24.86 -3.41 10.33
N GLU A 185 -24.72 -2.14 9.94
CA GLU A 185 -25.39 -0.99 10.58
C GLU A 185 -26.85 -0.81 10.16
N PHE A 186 -27.35 -1.58 9.20
CA PHE A 186 -28.75 -1.51 8.73
C PHE A 186 -29.60 -2.58 9.41
N PRO A 187 -30.37 -2.24 10.49
CA PRO A 187 -31.01 -3.25 11.34
C PRO A 187 -32.13 -4.03 10.66
N SER A 188 -32.78 -3.45 9.65
CA SER A 188 -33.90 -4.06 8.92
C SER A 188 -33.47 -4.74 7.61
N LEU A 189 -32.16 -4.73 7.27
CA LEU A 189 -31.67 -5.25 6.00
C LEU A 189 -31.85 -6.78 5.94
N THR A 190 -32.52 -7.25 4.90
CA THR A 190 -32.73 -8.68 4.62
C THR A 190 -32.07 -9.15 3.33
N SER A 191 -31.71 -8.22 2.46
CA SER A 191 -31.08 -8.54 1.18
C SER A 191 -30.02 -7.51 0.82
N PHE A 192 -28.80 -7.97 0.63
CA PHE A 192 -27.68 -7.20 0.14
C PHE A 192 -27.09 -7.88 -1.10
N TYR A 193 -26.99 -7.12 -2.17
CA TYR A 193 -26.35 -7.51 -3.43
C TYR A 193 -25.15 -6.62 -3.67
N GLY A 194 -23.96 -7.12 -3.35
CA GLY A 194 -22.68 -6.43 -3.48
C GLY A 194 -21.74 -7.12 -4.47
N GLY A 195 -22.25 -8.08 -5.25
CA GLY A 195 -21.45 -8.83 -6.20
C GLY A 195 -21.09 -8.08 -7.47
N ASN A 196 -20.38 -8.78 -8.37
CA ASN A 196 -19.99 -8.28 -9.69
C ASN A 196 -19.14 -6.98 -9.64
N GLN A 197 -18.28 -6.86 -8.62
CA GLN A 197 -17.30 -5.78 -8.54
C GLN A 197 -16.12 -6.12 -9.46
N ARG A 198 -15.81 -5.24 -10.39
CA ARG A 198 -14.79 -5.50 -11.41
C ARG A 198 -13.76 -4.38 -11.40
N PHE A 199 -12.56 -4.71 -10.90
CA PHE A 199 -11.46 -3.76 -10.83
C PHE A 199 -10.54 -3.91 -12.05
N GLY A 200 -10.20 -2.79 -12.68
CA GLY A 200 -9.24 -2.74 -13.77
C GLY A 200 -9.70 -3.28 -15.13
N PHE A 201 -10.95 -3.68 -15.27
CA PHE A 201 -11.50 -4.12 -16.56
C PHE A 201 -11.65 -2.98 -17.57
N ASP A 202 -11.81 -1.74 -17.09
CA ASP A 202 -11.91 -0.54 -17.93
C ASP A 202 -10.53 -0.03 -18.39
N SER A 203 -9.43 -0.52 -17.80
CA SER A 203 -8.07 -0.06 -18.12
C SER A 203 -7.56 -0.52 -19.48
N PHE A 204 -8.18 -1.51 -20.10
CA PHE A 204 -7.85 -1.90 -21.47
C PHE A 204 -8.00 -0.77 -22.50
N GLU A 205 -8.99 0.08 -22.30
CA GLU A 205 -9.28 1.17 -23.25
C GLU A 205 -8.45 2.42 -22.98
N THR A 206 -7.92 2.58 -21.76
CA THR A 206 -7.28 3.82 -21.33
C THR A 206 -5.81 3.68 -20.95
N ASP A 207 -5.40 2.60 -20.28
CA ASP A 207 -4.09 2.50 -19.63
C ASP A 207 -3.15 1.47 -20.28
N GLY A 208 -3.66 0.58 -21.13
CA GLY A 208 -2.87 -0.48 -21.77
C GLY A 208 -2.23 -1.45 -20.76
N PHE A 209 -1.09 -2.03 -21.14
CA PHE A 209 -0.31 -2.90 -20.26
C PHE A 209 0.42 -2.07 -19.21
N LYS A 210 0.28 -2.44 -17.93
CA LYS A 210 1.09 -1.87 -16.86
C LYS A 210 2.52 -2.40 -16.97
N ASN A 211 3.50 -1.53 -17.09
CA ASN A 211 4.89 -1.96 -17.12
C ASN A 211 5.37 -2.30 -15.71
N ILE A 212 5.92 -3.50 -15.53
CA ILE A 212 6.57 -3.95 -14.31
C ILE A 212 8.00 -4.39 -14.62
N LYS A 213 8.85 -4.30 -13.62
CA LYS A 213 10.20 -4.84 -13.72
C LYS A 213 10.18 -6.35 -13.52
N SER A 214 11.04 -7.08 -14.24
CA SER A 214 11.17 -8.53 -14.03
C SER A 214 11.59 -8.89 -12.59
N SER A 215 12.25 -7.98 -11.87
CA SER A 215 12.60 -8.13 -10.45
C SER A 215 11.41 -8.08 -9.48
N GLU A 216 10.24 -7.61 -9.93
CA GLU A 216 9.00 -7.67 -9.14
C GLU A 216 8.38 -9.09 -9.12
N LEU A 217 8.88 -9.96 -9.99
CA LEU A 217 8.53 -11.38 -10.06
C LEU A 217 9.61 -12.21 -9.38
N THR A 218 9.25 -13.37 -8.80
CA THR A 218 10.25 -14.28 -8.22
C THR A 218 10.36 -15.53 -9.09
N PHE A 219 11.51 -15.69 -9.74
CA PHE A 219 11.81 -16.87 -10.56
C PHE A 219 12.82 -17.78 -9.86
N ASP A 220 12.50 -19.07 -9.76
CA ASP A 220 13.40 -20.10 -9.28
C ASP A 220 13.76 -21.06 -10.41
N ALA A 221 14.98 -20.92 -10.93
CA ALA A 221 15.48 -21.76 -12.03
C ALA A 221 15.64 -23.25 -11.66
N ALA A 222 15.97 -23.55 -10.40
CA ALA A 222 16.15 -24.91 -9.93
C ALA A 222 14.82 -25.63 -9.74
N ALA A 223 13.82 -24.96 -9.20
CA ALA A 223 12.46 -25.46 -9.05
C ALA A 223 11.64 -25.34 -10.34
N GLN A 224 12.11 -24.59 -11.33
CA GLN A 224 11.37 -24.22 -12.54
C GLN A 224 10.01 -23.60 -12.21
N THR A 225 9.99 -22.63 -11.32
CA THR A 225 8.76 -21.93 -10.90
C THR A 225 8.88 -20.43 -11.07
N LEU A 226 7.76 -19.80 -11.48
CA LEU A 226 7.59 -18.34 -11.50
C LEU A 226 6.50 -17.97 -10.52
N PHE A 227 6.83 -17.18 -9.50
CA PHE A 227 5.87 -16.59 -8.58
C PHE A 227 5.51 -15.16 -9.00
N ILE A 228 4.21 -14.93 -9.15
CA ILE A 228 3.62 -13.63 -9.47
C ILE A 228 2.89 -13.13 -8.21
N PRO A 229 3.40 -12.11 -7.50
CA PRO A 229 2.79 -11.62 -6.28
C PRO A 229 1.51 -10.82 -6.57
N PHE A 230 0.44 -11.02 -5.79
CA PHE A 230 -0.78 -10.23 -5.94
C PHE A 230 -0.60 -8.76 -5.56
N SER A 231 0.48 -8.40 -4.87
CA SER A 231 0.81 -7.00 -4.56
C SER A 231 1.01 -6.11 -5.80
N ILE A 232 1.37 -6.69 -6.95
CA ILE A 232 1.47 -5.93 -8.21
C ILE A 232 0.10 -5.69 -8.87
N VAL A 233 -0.91 -6.47 -8.48
CA VAL A 233 -2.28 -6.34 -8.97
C VAL A 233 -3.06 -5.48 -7.98
N PRO A 234 -3.44 -4.25 -8.34
CA PRO A 234 -4.22 -3.39 -7.45
C PRO A 234 -5.60 -4.01 -7.18
N ASP A 235 -6.22 -3.58 -6.09
CA ASP A 235 -7.59 -3.96 -5.70
C ASP A 235 -7.80 -5.47 -5.47
N THR A 236 -6.73 -6.21 -5.10
CA THR A 236 -6.84 -7.60 -4.66
C THR A 236 -7.29 -7.74 -3.20
N THR A 237 -7.27 -6.64 -2.43
CA THR A 237 -7.77 -6.62 -1.05
C THR A 237 -9.18 -6.06 -1.03
N VAL A 238 -10.17 -6.95 -0.89
CA VAL A 238 -11.57 -6.60 -0.68
C VAL A 238 -11.97 -6.97 0.74
N LEU A 239 -12.46 -5.99 1.49
CA LEU A 239 -12.82 -6.15 2.89
C LEU A 239 -14.30 -6.53 3.04
N ASN A 240 -14.56 -7.63 3.74
CA ASN A 240 -15.88 -8.03 4.17
C ASN A 240 -16.47 -7.03 5.20
N TYR A 241 -17.70 -7.20 5.60
CA TYR A 241 -18.41 -6.33 6.56
C TYR A 241 -17.69 -6.18 7.91
N ASP A 242 -16.92 -7.18 8.33
CA ASP A 242 -16.15 -7.22 9.58
C ASP A 242 -14.69 -6.75 9.43
N GLY A 243 -14.31 -6.32 8.22
CA GLY A 243 -12.96 -5.88 7.91
C GLY A 243 -11.99 -7.01 7.60
N THR A 244 -12.45 -8.27 7.58
CA THR A 244 -11.61 -9.39 7.13
C THR A 244 -11.46 -9.35 5.60
N PRO A 245 -10.24 -9.56 5.05
CA PRO A 245 -10.08 -9.68 3.61
C PRO A 245 -10.81 -10.91 3.06
N LEU A 246 -11.48 -10.76 1.92
CA LEU A 246 -12.01 -11.92 1.19
C LEU A 246 -10.84 -12.79 0.69
N PRO A 247 -10.98 -14.12 0.72
CA PRO A 247 -9.99 -15.02 0.12
C PRO A 247 -9.82 -14.74 -1.37
N VAL A 248 -8.57 -14.78 -1.85
CA VAL A 248 -8.26 -14.55 -3.26
C VAL A 248 -7.87 -15.85 -3.95
N ASN A 249 -8.21 -15.96 -5.23
CA ASN A 249 -7.87 -17.07 -6.10
C ASN A 249 -7.63 -16.56 -7.52
N THR A 250 -6.91 -17.32 -8.34
CA THR A 250 -6.83 -17.08 -9.78
C THR A 250 -7.54 -18.18 -10.54
N SER A 251 -8.20 -17.81 -11.63
CA SER A 251 -8.70 -18.81 -12.57
C SER A 251 -7.65 -19.09 -13.63
N PRO A 252 -7.20 -20.33 -13.81
CA PRO A 252 -6.26 -20.71 -14.86
C PRO A 252 -6.72 -20.33 -16.26
N GLU A 253 -8.01 -20.42 -16.52
CA GLU A 253 -8.62 -20.09 -17.82
C GLU A 253 -8.36 -18.64 -18.27
N TYR A 254 -7.96 -17.78 -17.33
CA TYR A 254 -7.73 -16.34 -17.56
C TYR A 254 -6.28 -15.91 -17.31
N THR A 255 -5.37 -16.87 -17.16
CA THR A 255 -3.96 -16.58 -17.01
C THR A 255 -3.26 -16.80 -18.33
N ASN A 256 -2.97 -15.72 -19.05
CA ASN A 256 -2.25 -15.72 -20.31
C ASN A 256 -0.83 -15.18 -20.10
N ILE A 257 0.14 -15.80 -20.74
CA ILE A 257 1.52 -15.31 -20.80
C ILE A 257 2.00 -15.20 -22.23
N GLY A 258 2.78 -14.18 -22.52
CA GLY A 258 3.49 -14.02 -23.80
C GLY A 258 4.97 -14.28 -23.61
N LEU A 259 5.50 -15.21 -24.40
CA LEU A 259 6.92 -15.54 -24.47
C LEU A 259 7.43 -15.14 -25.86
N GLY A 260 8.13 -14.03 -25.93
CA GLY A 260 8.48 -13.39 -27.20
C GLY A 260 7.23 -13.04 -28.02
N ASP A 261 7.14 -13.57 -29.23
CA ASP A 261 6.00 -13.34 -30.15
C ASP A 261 4.83 -14.32 -29.98
N SER A 262 4.88 -15.20 -29.00
CA SER A 262 3.88 -16.25 -28.77
C SER A 262 3.10 -16.02 -27.48
N SER A 263 1.80 -16.30 -27.51
CA SER A 263 0.92 -16.21 -26.31
C SER A 263 0.41 -17.61 -25.94
N TYR A 264 0.39 -17.91 -24.66
CA TYR A 264 -0.02 -19.18 -24.10
C TYR A 264 -1.01 -18.99 -22.97
N VAL A 265 -2.02 -19.89 -22.90
CA VAL A 265 -2.86 -20.06 -21.71
C VAL A 265 -2.19 -21.10 -20.81
N ILE A 266 -2.05 -20.77 -19.55
CA ILE A 266 -1.45 -21.69 -18.57
C ILE A 266 -2.51 -22.68 -18.11
N SER A 267 -2.19 -23.98 -18.16
CA SER A 267 -3.10 -25.04 -17.71
C SER A 267 -3.19 -25.12 -16.19
N ASP A 268 -4.34 -25.57 -15.70
CA ASP A 268 -4.71 -25.65 -14.27
C ASP A 268 -3.68 -26.40 -13.42
N ASP A 269 -3.17 -27.52 -13.94
CA ASP A 269 -2.19 -28.35 -13.25
C ASP A 269 -0.82 -27.69 -13.02
N LYS A 270 -0.58 -26.54 -13.66
CA LYS A 270 0.64 -25.75 -13.52
C LYS A 270 0.49 -24.56 -12.59
N ILE A 271 -0.71 -24.27 -12.09
CA ILE A 271 -0.97 -23.10 -11.26
C ILE A 271 -1.26 -23.55 -9.82
N THR A 272 -0.57 -22.93 -8.87
CA THR A 272 -0.89 -23.01 -7.45
C THR A 272 -1.01 -21.60 -6.89
N ASN A 273 -2.04 -21.38 -6.04
CA ASN A 273 -2.33 -20.07 -5.47
C ASN A 273 -2.25 -20.09 -3.95
N ASN A 274 -1.89 -18.96 -3.38
CA ASN A 274 -2.04 -18.63 -1.97
C ASN A 274 -2.51 -17.17 -1.84
N GLN A 275 -2.65 -16.67 -0.60
CA GLN A 275 -3.09 -15.29 -0.36
C GLN A 275 -2.09 -14.21 -0.83
N GLN A 276 -0.84 -14.58 -1.08
CA GLN A 276 0.23 -13.67 -1.49
C GLN A 276 0.42 -13.60 -2.99
N GLY A 277 0.07 -14.66 -3.72
CA GLY A 277 0.31 -14.70 -5.16
C GLY A 277 0.03 -16.04 -5.80
N MET A 278 0.40 -16.12 -7.07
CA MET A 278 0.27 -17.27 -7.94
C MET A 278 1.64 -17.82 -8.30
N THR A 279 1.81 -19.15 -8.23
CA THR A 279 3.02 -19.83 -8.69
C THR A 279 2.71 -20.64 -9.95
N LEU A 280 3.48 -20.40 -11.00
CA LEU A 280 3.48 -21.20 -12.23
C LEU A 280 4.61 -22.23 -12.15
N SER A 281 4.30 -23.50 -12.39
CA SER A 281 5.27 -24.60 -12.43
C SER A 281 5.64 -25.01 -13.85
N GLY A 282 6.84 -25.59 -14.03
CA GLY A 282 7.38 -25.97 -15.33
C GLY A 282 7.78 -24.77 -16.19
N PHE A 283 8.18 -23.67 -15.53
CA PHE A 283 8.61 -22.42 -16.15
C PHE A 283 10.15 -22.42 -16.22
N SER A 284 10.71 -22.57 -17.41
CA SER A 284 12.17 -22.64 -17.59
C SER A 284 12.84 -21.26 -17.54
N GLN A 285 14.19 -21.22 -17.41
CA GLN A 285 14.95 -19.99 -17.53
C GLN A 285 14.70 -19.27 -18.87
N ALA A 286 14.63 -20.04 -19.96
CA ALA A 286 14.37 -19.49 -21.29
C ALA A 286 12.96 -18.88 -21.40
N ASP A 287 11.96 -19.47 -20.72
CA ASP A 287 10.62 -18.90 -20.64
C ASP A 287 10.64 -17.59 -19.88
N PHE A 288 11.35 -17.53 -18.74
CA PHE A 288 11.49 -16.30 -17.97
C PHE A 288 12.19 -15.20 -18.76
N ASP A 289 13.31 -15.51 -19.41
CA ASP A 289 14.08 -14.54 -20.20
C ASP A 289 13.29 -13.98 -21.40
N SER A 290 12.31 -14.75 -21.90
CA SER A 290 11.44 -14.38 -23.03
C SER A 290 10.05 -13.87 -22.62
N LEU A 291 9.76 -13.78 -21.32
CA LEU A 291 8.47 -13.31 -20.80
C LEU A 291 8.29 -11.81 -21.11
N THR A 292 7.39 -11.49 -22.02
CA THR A 292 7.14 -10.10 -22.47
C THR A 292 5.88 -9.50 -21.86
N VAL A 293 4.84 -10.32 -21.69
CA VAL A 293 3.54 -9.90 -21.15
C VAL A 293 2.91 -11.02 -20.35
N PHE A 294 2.05 -10.66 -19.42
CA PHE A 294 1.10 -11.59 -18.83
C PHE A 294 -0.19 -10.87 -18.44
N GLU A 295 -1.27 -11.63 -18.46
CA GLU A 295 -2.60 -11.19 -18.10
C GLU A 295 -3.16 -12.15 -17.07
N LEU A 296 -3.83 -11.62 -16.06
CA LEU A 296 -4.47 -12.46 -15.06
C LEU A 296 -5.74 -11.83 -14.50
N ILE A 297 -6.66 -12.69 -14.10
CA ILE A 297 -7.83 -12.33 -13.32
C ILE A 297 -7.68 -12.93 -11.93
N VAL A 298 -7.66 -12.06 -10.93
CA VAL A 298 -7.70 -12.44 -9.53
C VAL A 298 -9.14 -12.35 -9.05
N SER A 299 -9.74 -13.47 -8.68
CA SER A 299 -11.09 -13.56 -8.16
C SER A 299 -11.07 -13.58 -6.63
N MET A 300 -12.05 -12.94 -6.01
CA MET A 300 -12.30 -13.01 -4.57
C MET A 300 -13.39 -14.05 -4.32
N GLU A 301 -13.07 -15.07 -3.52
CA GLU A 301 -14.05 -16.09 -3.14
C GLU A 301 -15.07 -15.51 -2.17
N SER A 302 -16.34 -15.76 -2.46
CA SER A 302 -17.47 -15.33 -1.64
C SER A 302 -18.27 -16.50 -1.06
N GLU A 303 -17.86 -17.73 -1.36
CA GLU A 303 -18.43 -18.92 -0.74
C GLU A 303 -17.80 -19.12 0.65
N ASN A 304 -18.61 -19.45 1.63
CA ASN A 304 -18.18 -19.70 3.02
C ASN A 304 -17.61 -18.48 3.77
N ILE A 305 -17.87 -17.26 3.32
CA ILE A 305 -17.52 -16.05 4.07
C ILE A 305 -18.50 -15.82 5.23
N SER A 306 -18.02 -15.13 6.27
CA SER A 306 -18.88 -14.68 7.36
C SER A 306 -19.95 -13.71 6.86
N LYS A 307 -21.16 -13.80 7.41
CA LYS A 307 -22.28 -12.90 7.12
C LYS A 307 -22.58 -12.04 8.34
N PRO A 308 -22.98 -10.78 8.17
CA PRO A 308 -23.41 -9.96 9.28
C PRO A 308 -24.70 -10.51 9.91
N ALA A 309 -24.89 -10.30 11.21
CA ALA A 309 -26.00 -10.88 11.98
C ALA A 309 -27.38 -10.51 11.43
N ASN A 310 -27.56 -9.29 10.95
CA ASN A 310 -28.80 -8.83 10.31
C ASN A 310 -29.12 -9.56 9.00
N LEU A 311 -28.13 -10.17 8.33
CA LEU A 311 -28.28 -10.94 7.10
C LEU A 311 -28.07 -12.45 7.29
N ALA A 312 -28.03 -12.94 8.54
CA ALA A 312 -27.77 -14.35 8.82
C ALA A 312 -28.77 -15.31 8.13
N SER A 313 -30.06 -14.92 8.07
CA SER A 313 -31.13 -15.65 7.37
C SER A 313 -31.50 -15.06 6.02
N GLY A 314 -30.86 -13.97 5.62
CA GLY A 314 -31.14 -13.23 4.40
C GLY A 314 -30.13 -13.49 3.29
N THR A 315 -30.18 -12.62 2.27
CA THR A 315 -29.25 -12.63 1.16
C THR A 315 -28.07 -11.73 1.47
N TYR A 316 -26.86 -12.30 1.45
CA TYR A 316 -25.59 -11.58 1.44
C TYR A 316 -24.79 -12.10 0.25
N ASP A 317 -24.85 -11.37 -0.87
CA ASP A 317 -24.29 -11.81 -2.15
C ASP A 317 -23.09 -10.92 -2.55
N LEU A 318 -21.89 -11.49 -2.47
CA LEU A 318 -20.62 -10.90 -2.91
C LEU A 318 -20.00 -11.68 -4.08
N LYS A 319 -20.80 -12.38 -4.88
CA LYS A 319 -20.29 -13.19 -5.99
C LYS A 319 -19.70 -12.35 -7.11
N GLN A 320 -18.76 -12.96 -7.84
CA GLN A 320 -18.15 -12.37 -9.03
C GLN A 320 -17.40 -11.05 -8.76
N ILE A 321 -16.64 -11.01 -7.66
CA ILE A 321 -15.70 -9.92 -7.41
C ILE A 321 -14.36 -10.32 -8.01
N ALA A 322 -13.82 -9.50 -8.91
CA ALA A 322 -12.56 -9.82 -9.59
C ALA A 322 -11.75 -8.58 -9.95
N SER A 323 -10.43 -8.72 -9.95
CA SER A 323 -9.48 -7.75 -10.48
C SER A 323 -8.81 -8.33 -11.73
N TYR A 324 -8.81 -7.58 -12.81
CA TYR A 324 -8.11 -7.91 -14.04
C TYR A 324 -6.96 -6.94 -14.26
N ARG A 325 -5.81 -7.47 -14.69
CA ARG A 325 -4.67 -6.66 -15.13
C ARG A 325 -3.87 -7.35 -16.22
N ALA A 326 -3.37 -6.53 -17.12
CA ALA A 326 -2.38 -6.90 -18.12
C ALA A 326 -1.07 -6.19 -17.80
N PHE A 327 0.03 -6.92 -17.91
CA PHE A 327 1.36 -6.44 -17.58
C PHE A 327 2.30 -6.64 -18.75
N SER A 328 3.14 -5.64 -19.04
CA SER A 328 4.36 -5.80 -19.83
C SER A 328 5.54 -5.96 -18.87
N VAL A 329 6.44 -6.89 -19.18
CA VAL A 329 7.59 -7.21 -18.34
C VAL A 329 8.84 -6.56 -18.93
N ASP A 330 9.44 -5.70 -18.14
CA ASP A 330 10.70 -5.04 -18.48
C ASP A 330 11.88 -5.84 -17.91
N HIS A 331 12.65 -6.47 -18.80
CA HIS A 331 13.88 -7.18 -18.47
C HIS A 331 15.13 -6.32 -18.60
N SER A 332 14.99 -5.03 -18.88
CA SER A 332 16.13 -4.14 -18.96
C SER A 332 16.92 -4.12 -17.66
N VAL A 333 18.23 -4.14 -17.77
CA VAL A 333 19.13 -4.06 -16.63
C VAL A 333 19.58 -2.62 -16.48
N ASN A 334 19.17 -1.96 -15.39
CA ASN A 334 19.53 -0.58 -15.09
C ASN A 334 19.95 -0.49 -13.63
N ILE A 335 21.21 -0.14 -13.39
CA ILE A 335 21.71 -0.01 -12.03
C ILE A 335 21.16 1.27 -11.39
N THR A 336 20.54 1.13 -10.23
CA THR A 336 20.23 2.23 -9.33
C THR A 336 20.98 2.02 -8.03
N ALA A 337 21.59 3.07 -7.49
CA ALA A 337 22.35 3.03 -6.24
C ALA A 337 22.45 4.45 -5.67
N GLU A 338 22.76 4.56 -4.37
CA GLU A 338 23.18 5.85 -3.81
C GLU A 338 24.55 6.24 -4.35
N ASP A 339 24.74 7.51 -4.71
CA ASP A 339 25.93 8.02 -5.42
C ASP A 339 27.19 8.03 -4.53
N ASN A 340 27.00 8.02 -3.19
CA ASN A 340 28.09 8.13 -2.26
C ASN A 340 27.77 7.43 -0.92
N ILE A 341 28.84 6.97 -0.26
CA ILE A 341 28.77 6.39 1.09
C ILE A 341 30.07 6.64 1.82
N SER A 342 30.01 6.68 3.15
CA SER A 342 31.18 6.86 4.00
C SER A 342 31.34 5.71 4.99
N TYR A 343 32.58 5.30 5.20
CA TYR A 343 32.97 4.30 6.19
C TYR A 343 34.15 4.80 7.03
N ILE A 344 34.29 4.27 8.24
CA ILE A 344 35.42 4.63 9.12
C ILE A 344 36.64 3.77 8.81
N GLN A 345 37.80 4.36 8.83
CA GLN A 345 39.10 3.69 8.67
C GLN A 345 39.23 2.48 9.61
N GLY A 346 39.76 1.36 9.06
CA GLY A 346 39.87 0.10 9.77
C GLY A 346 38.60 -0.70 9.87
N GLY A 347 37.51 -0.25 9.22
CA GLY A 347 36.25 -1.01 9.08
C GLY A 347 36.45 -2.27 8.24
N ALA A 348 35.60 -3.28 8.47
CA ALA A 348 35.53 -4.49 7.67
C ALA A 348 34.17 -4.50 6.96
N VAL A 349 34.14 -4.11 5.69
CA VAL A 349 32.94 -4.07 4.85
C VAL A 349 33.14 -5.04 3.70
N THR A 350 32.19 -5.98 3.54
CA THR A 350 32.23 -6.90 2.39
C THR A 350 31.59 -6.26 1.16
N PRO A 351 31.90 -6.74 -0.06
CA PRO A 351 31.24 -6.25 -1.27
C PRO A 351 29.71 -6.34 -1.21
N GLU A 352 29.16 -7.40 -0.62
CA GLU A 352 27.71 -7.61 -0.49
C GLU A 352 27.08 -6.59 0.48
N LYS A 353 27.80 -6.31 1.59
CA LYS A 353 27.36 -5.27 2.53
C LYS A 353 27.38 -3.90 1.87
N PHE A 354 28.45 -3.58 1.13
CA PHE A 354 28.54 -2.33 0.37
C PHE A 354 27.36 -2.16 -0.57
N LEU A 355 27.02 -3.18 -1.40
CA LEU A 355 25.87 -3.13 -2.31
C LEU A 355 24.55 -2.90 -1.55
N THR A 356 24.38 -3.53 -0.39
CA THR A 356 23.21 -3.34 0.46
C THR A 356 23.14 -1.92 1.02
N ASP A 357 24.27 -1.40 1.51
CA ASP A 357 24.35 -0.07 2.14
C ASP A 357 24.03 1.07 1.13
N ILE A 358 24.47 0.92 -0.12
CA ILE A 358 24.15 1.88 -1.21
C ILE A 358 22.80 1.59 -1.88
N LYS A 359 22.04 0.62 -1.38
CA LYS A 359 20.73 0.22 -1.95
C LYS A 359 20.80 -0.11 -3.43
N ALA A 360 21.87 -0.81 -3.83
CA ALA A 360 22.08 -1.16 -5.24
C ALA A 360 21.01 -2.14 -5.73
N ASP A 361 20.34 -1.81 -6.83
CA ASP A 361 19.37 -2.64 -7.55
C ASP A 361 19.65 -2.64 -9.05
N ALA A 362 19.38 -3.73 -9.73
CA ALA A 362 19.58 -3.86 -11.17
C ALA A 362 18.44 -4.55 -11.90
N ASN A 363 17.20 -4.37 -11.42
CA ASN A 363 16.02 -4.99 -12.02
C ASN A 363 16.17 -6.50 -12.26
N GLY A 364 16.61 -7.23 -11.22
CA GLY A 364 16.86 -8.67 -11.29
C GLY A 364 18.18 -9.07 -11.97
N GLY A 365 18.97 -8.13 -12.46
CA GLY A 365 20.33 -8.38 -12.92
C GLY A 365 21.29 -8.64 -11.75
N THR A 366 22.33 -9.45 -12.00
CA THR A 366 23.41 -9.66 -11.04
C THR A 366 24.37 -8.48 -11.09
N ILE A 367 24.55 -7.79 -9.94
CA ILE A 367 25.50 -6.67 -9.81
C ILE A 367 26.87 -7.23 -9.41
N THR A 368 27.91 -6.72 -10.05
CA THR A 368 29.31 -6.90 -9.69
C THR A 368 29.96 -5.54 -9.43
N SER A 369 30.92 -5.47 -8.52
CA SER A 369 31.65 -4.23 -8.21
C SER A 369 33.14 -4.50 -8.07
N ASP A 370 33.94 -3.48 -8.33
CA ASP A 370 35.38 -3.47 -8.05
C ASP A 370 35.71 -2.95 -6.64
N PHE A 371 34.72 -2.93 -5.74
CA PHE A 371 34.82 -2.42 -4.37
C PHE A 371 36.01 -3.01 -3.59
N ALA A 372 36.14 -4.34 -3.59
CA ALA A 372 37.19 -5.03 -2.86
C ALA A 372 38.60 -4.72 -3.36
N GLU A 373 38.71 -4.35 -4.65
CA GLU A 373 39.99 -4.03 -5.29
C GLU A 373 40.34 -2.54 -5.13
N LYS A 374 39.32 -1.67 -5.06
CA LYS A 374 39.48 -0.22 -5.07
C LYS A 374 39.58 0.40 -3.70
N VAL A 375 38.82 -0.09 -2.71
CA VAL A 375 38.70 0.56 -1.40
C VAL A 375 39.73 0.01 -0.43
N ASP A 376 40.68 0.86 0.00
CA ASP A 376 41.67 0.54 1.01
C ASP A 376 41.26 1.15 2.36
N PHE A 377 40.67 0.34 3.23
CA PHE A 377 40.25 0.77 4.57
C PHE A 377 41.39 1.16 5.51
N THR A 378 42.65 0.89 5.14
CA THR A 378 43.81 1.32 5.95
C THR A 378 44.19 2.77 5.68
N LYS A 379 43.69 3.36 4.58
CA LYS A 379 44.04 4.70 4.14
C LYS A 379 42.79 5.56 4.04
N PRO A 380 42.69 6.64 4.81
CA PRO A 380 41.63 7.64 4.62
C PRO A 380 41.72 8.26 3.22
N GLY A 381 40.56 8.52 2.63
CA GLY A 381 40.49 9.12 1.29
C GLY A 381 39.18 8.78 0.56
N THR A 382 39.10 9.26 -0.67
CA THR A 382 37.94 9.05 -1.53
C THR A 382 38.30 8.06 -2.64
N TYR A 383 37.45 7.07 -2.82
CA TYR A 383 37.58 5.98 -3.79
C TYR A 383 36.39 5.99 -4.74
N THR A 384 36.62 5.73 -6.01
CA THR A 384 35.55 5.54 -6.99
C THR A 384 35.40 4.05 -7.25
N VAL A 385 34.20 3.53 -6.97
CA VAL A 385 33.83 2.14 -7.21
C VAL A 385 32.90 2.07 -8.42
N THR A 386 33.15 1.12 -9.33
CA THR A 386 32.34 0.89 -10.51
C THR A 386 31.42 -0.31 -10.30
N LEU A 387 30.15 -0.11 -10.50
CA LEU A 387 29.14 -1.16 -10.54
C LEU A 387 28.85 -1.56 -11.98
N ASN A 388 28.81 -2.86 -12.25
CA ASN A 388 28.35 -3.44 -13.50
C ASN A 388 27.21 -4.41 -13.20
N ALA A 389 26.26 -4.58 -14.12
CA ALA A 389 25.20 -5.57 -13.96
C ALA A 389 24.86 -6.25 -15.28
N SER A 390 24.44 -7.51 -15.18
CA SER A 390 23.90 -8.26 -16.31
C SER A 390 22.86 -9.26 -15.81
N ASN A 391 21.87 -9.56 -16.66
CA ASN A 391 20.88 -10.61 -16.37
C ASN A 391 21.23 -11.92 -17.08
N THR A 392 20.40 -12.93 -16.84
CA THR A 392 20.54 -14.28 -17.44
C THR A 392 20.34 -14.32 -18.94
N ALA A 393 19.60 -13.37 -19.50
CA ALA A 393 19.44 -13.18 -20.94
C ALA A 393 20.66 -12.51 -21.60
N GLY A 394 21.67 -12.11 -20.83
CA GLY A 394 22.90 -11.48 -21.31
C GLY A 394 22.78 -9.99 -21.56
N LEU A 395 21.66 -9.35 -21.19
CA LEU A 395 21.52 -7.88 -21.22
C LEU A 395 22.40 -7.27 -20.13
N ARG A 396 23.00 -6.11 -20.44
CA ARG A 396 23.94 -5.41 -19.55
C ARG A 396 23.46 -3.99 -19.29
N ALA A 397 23.68 -3.54 -18.05
CA ALA A 397 23.50 -2.14 -17.69
C ALA A 397 24.69 -1.29 -18.15
N GLU A 398 24.45 0.01 -18.31
CA GLU A 398 25.54 1.00 -18.32
C GLU A 398 26.18 1.03 -16.93
N PRO A 399 27.53 1.06 -16.84
CA PRO A 399 28.24 1.09 -15.56
C PRO A 399 27.89 2.33 -14.74
N VAL A 400 27.70 2.15 -13.43
CA VAL A 400 27.44 3.25 -12.48
C VAL A 400 28.64 3.39 -11.54
N GLN A 401 29.04 4.64 -11.27
CA GLN A 401 30.13 4.94 -10.34
C GLN A 401 29.55 5.42 -9.00
N VAL A 402 30.10 4.88 -7.92
CA VAL A 402 29.76 5.25 -6.53
C VAL A 402 31.02 5.77 -5.84
N THR A 403 30.89 6.89 -5.14
CA THR A 403 31.97 7.49 -4.36
C THR A 403 31.98 6.89 -2.94
N VAL A 404 33.08 6.25 -2.57
CA VAL A 404 33.28 5.72 -1.22
C VAL A 404 34.31 6.57 -0.49
N THR A 405 33.94 7.16 0.64
CA THR A 405 34.85 7.95 1.47
C THR A 405 35.24 7.13 2.70
N VAL A 406 36.54 6.85 2.86
CA VAL A 406 37.10 6.28 4.07
C VAL A 406 37.52 7.45 4.98
N ILE A 407 36.77 7.65 6.06
CA ILE A 407 36.99 8.72 7.04
C ILE A 407 38.06 8.25 8.03
N GLU A 408 39.05 9.10 8.33
CA GLU A 408 40.09 8.81 9.31
C GLU A 408 39.44 8.48 10.66
N LYS A 409 39.94 7.42 11.30
CA LYS A 409 39.48 7.00 12.63
C LYS A 409 39.93 8.02 13.67
N THR A 410 39.02 8.56 14.45
CA THR A 410 39.33 9.45 15.56
C THR A 410 40.08 8.72 16.64
N VAL A 411 41.27 9.22 16.99
CA VAL A 411 42.13 8.68 18.04
C VAL A 411 42.43 9.78 19.05
N ILE A 412 42.20 9.48 20.33
CA ILE A 412 42.58 10.35 21.45
C ILE A 412 44.01 10.02 21.84
N THR A 413 44.85 11.04 21.97
CA THR A 413 46.21 10.97 22.53
C THR A 413 46.31 11.88 23.73
N ALA A 414 47.01 11.43 24.79
CA ALA A 414 47.28 12.22 25.97
C ALA A 414 48.46 11.57 26.75
N ASP A 415 49.08 12.33 27.65
CA ASP A 415 49.99 11.78 28.62
C ASP A 415 49.24 10.79 29.53
N ALA A 416 49.84 9.62 29.81
CA ALA A 416 49.15 8.51 30.50
C ALA A 416 48.87 8.81 31.98
N GLU A 417 49.68 9.69 32.58
CA GLU A 417 49.56 10.09 33.98
C GLU A 417 49.98 11.54 34.19
N ILE A 418 49.40 12.17 35.21
CA ILE A 418 49.76 13.51 35.68
C ILE A 418 49.68 13.54 37.19
N SER A 419 50.46 14.46 37.81
CA SER A 419 50.44 14.68 39.26
C SER A 419 50.07 16.11 39.57
N TYR A 420 49.18 16.30 40.55
CA TYR A 420 48.81 17.60 41.14
C TYR A 420 49.10 17.56 42.64
N ASP A 421 49.37 18.73 43.22
CA ASP A 421 49.47 18.83 44.66
C ASP A 421 48.08 18.92 45.30
N MET A 422 47.94 18.41 46.51
CA MET A 422 46.70 18.45 47.26
C MET A 422 46.24 19.91 47.48
N ASN A 423 44.94 20.15 47.26
CA ASN A 423 44.29 21.48 47.30
C ASN A 423 44.66 22.44 46.13
N GLU A 424 45.30 21.95 45.09
CA GLU A 424 45.45 22.66 43.84
C GLU A 424 44.09 22.87 43.18
N THR A 425 43.87 23.99 42.48
CA THR A 425 42.62 24.24 41.72
C THR A 425 42.91 24.08 40.25
N LYS A 426 42.20 23.16 39.60
CA LYS A 426 42.31 22.89 38.16
C LYS A 426 40.92 22.83 37.52
N ALA A 427 40.77 23.60 36.46
CA ALA A 427 39.58 23.43 35.58
C ALA A 427 39.81 22.24 34.63
N GLU A 428 38.73 21.74 34.06
CA GLU A 428 38.76 20.66 33.06
C GLU A 428 39.66 21.01 31.85
N ALA A 429 39.57 22.26 31.38
CA ALA A 429 40.41 22.76 30.29
C ALA A 429 41.90 22.79 30.63
N ASP A 430 42.27 23.13 31.87
CA ASP A 430 43.66 23.12 32.35
C ASP A 430 44.17 21.68 32.41
N PHE A 431 43.35 20.74 32.93
CA PHE A 431 43.69 19.33 32.96
C PHE A 431 43.97 18.79 31.55
N LEU A 432 43.08 19.04 30.57
CA LEU A 432 43.26 18.60 29.17
C LEU A 432 44.54 19.19 28.56
N ALA A 433 44.87 20.44 28.85
CA ALA A 433 46.11 21.09 28.39
C ALA A 433 47.35 20.50 29.05
N ASP A 434 47.31 20.25 30.37
CA ASP A 434 48.40 19.71 31.13
C ASP A 434 48.80 18.29 30.67
N ILE A 435 47.82 17.44 30.32
CA ILE A 435 48.05 16.08 29.79
C ILE A 435 48.28 16.09 28.27
N LYS A 436 48.28 17.24 27.62
CA LYS A 436 48.42 17.40 26.17
C LYS A 436 47.40 16.59 25.38
N ALA A 437 46.16 16.57 25.87
CA ALA A 437 45.07 15.84 25.22
C ALA A 437 44.75 16.42 23.83
N ALA A 438 44.77 15.57 22.83
CA ALA A 438 44.42 15.94 21.45
C ALA A 438 43.79 14.76 20.72
N THR A 439 42.99 15.10 19.70
CA THR A 439 42.54 14.13 18.69
C THR A 439 43.30 14.40 17.39
N ASN A 440 43.47 13.35 16.57
CA ASN A 440 44.14 13.47 15.25
C ASN A 440 43.33 14.29 14.24
N ASP A 441 42.00 14.37 14.39
CA ASP A 441 41.04 15.00 13.46
C ASP A 441 40.42 16.30 14.01
N GLY A 442 40.82 16.77 15.19
CA GLY A 442 40.32 17.98 15.83
C GLY A 442 38.95 17.81 16.52
N THR A 443 38.43 16.58 16.63
CA THR A 443 37.22 16.30 17.40
C THR A 443 37.42 16.72 18.87
N ALA A 444 36.45 17.44 19.42
CA ALA A 444 36.50 17.93 20.79
C ALA A 444 36.55 16.78 21.82
N ILE A 445 37.44 16.90 22.81
CA ILE A 445 37.55 15.94 23.91
C ILE A 445 36.66 16.39 25.07
N THR A 446 35.90 15.45 25.61
CA THR A 446 35.16 15.60 26.87
C THR A 446 35.74 14.68 27.93
N THR A 447 35.62 15.03 29.19
CA THR A 447 36.23 14.27 30.29
C THR A 447 35.31 14.27 31.51
N ASP A 448 35.49 13.29 32.38
CA ASP A 448 34.87 13.18 33.70
C ASP A 448 35.73 13.73 34.82
N PHE A 449 36.81 14.48 34.51
CA PHE A 449 37.78 15.01 35.47
C PHE A 449 37.13 15.68 36.69
N ALA A 450 36.17 16.60 36.46
CA ALA A 450 35.53 17.34 37.53
C ALA A 450 34.75 16.48 38.53
N THR A 451 34.35 15.29 38.15
CA THR A 451 33.58 14.35 38.99
C THR A 451 34.42 13.16 39.48
N ALA A 452 35.45 12.79 38.73
CA ALA A 452 36.29 11.63 39.00
C ALA A 452 37.43 11.96 39.96
N VAL A 453 37.92 13.20 40.01
CA VAL A 453 39.09 13.61 40.79
C VAL A 453 38.70 14.49 41.96
N ASP A 454 39.09 14.09 43.19
CA ASP A 454 38.96 14.91 44.40
C ASP A 454 40.36 15.48 44.76
N LEU A 455 40.65 16.68 44.29
CA LEU A 455 41.92 17.35 44.54
C LEU A 455 42.14 17.69 46.03
N THR A 456 41.15 17.57 46.91
CA THR A 456 41.28 17.77 48.35
C THR A 456 41.81 16.51 49.09
N LYS A 457 41.92 15.38 48.38
CA LYS A 457 42.36 14.12 48.98
C LYS A 457 43.53 13.50 48.19
N ALA A 458 44.61 13.20 48.86
CA ALA A 458 45.72 12.46 48.27
C ALA A 458 45.26 11.06 47.81
N GLY A 459 45.65 10.66 46.59
CA GLY A 459 45.26 9.37 46.02
C GLY A 459 45.51 9.29 44.52
N GLU A 460 45.18 8.14 43.94
CA GLU A 460 45.19 7.91 42.49
C GLU A 460 43.77 7.85 41.97
N TYR A 461 43.51 8.63 40.95
CA TYR A 461 42.19 8.76 40.30
C TYR A 461 42.32 8.36 38.84
N THR A 462 41.30 7.72 38.30
CA THR A 462 41.23 7.41 36.87
C THR A 462 40.24 8.35 36.19
N VAL A 463 40.69 9.09 35.21
CA VAL A 463 39.90 10.00 34.40
C VAL A 463 39.70 9.39 33.02
N THR A 464 38.49 9.50 32.48
CA THR A 464 38.14 9.00 31.16
C THR A 464 38.01 10.16 30.19
N LEU A 465 38.72 10.10 29.06
CA LEU A 465 38.61 11.00 27.93
C LEU A 465 37.73 10.37 26.86
N ASN A 466 36.76 11.14 26.35
CA ASN A 466 35.89 10.74 25.25
C ASN A 466 35.98 11.78 24.14
N ALA A 467 35.82 11.34 22.90
CA ALA A 467 35.65 12.21 21.74
C ALA A 467 34.61 11.61 20.78
N GLU A 468 33.67 12.38 20.36
CA GLU A 468 32.59 11.94 19.49
C GLU A 468 32.22 13.09 18.51
N ASN A 469 32.03 12.74 17.25
CA ASN A 469 31.54 13.62 16.21
C ASN A 469 30.38 12.97 15.47
N ASP A 470 29.83 13.62 14.45
CA ASP A 470 28.66 13.13 13.70
C ASP A 470 28.85 11.77 13.03
N ASN A 471 30.10 11.37 12.79
CA ASN A 471 30.43 10.14 12.06
C ASN A 471 30.90 8.99 12.96
N GLN A 472 31.48 9.31 14.11
CA GLN A 472 32.12 8.28 14.92
C GLN A 472 32.36 8.70 16.39
N LYS A 473 32.54 7.67 17.22
CA LYS A 473 32.97 7.79 18.59
C LYS A 473 34.33 7.15 18.77
N ALA A 474 35.29 7.91 19.28
CA ALA A 474 36.61 7.39 19.56
C ALA A 474 36.59 6.35 20.70
N THR A 475 37.57 5.46 20.68
CA THR A 475 37.81 4.59 21.85
C THR A 475 38.24 5.48 23.03
N ALA A 476 37.52 5.38 24.15
CA ALA A 476 37.81 6.15 25.35
C ALA A 476 39.23 5.89 25.84
N LEU A 477 39.96 6.95 26.21
CA LEU A 477 41.30 6.86 26.79
C LEU A 477 41.22 7.14 28.28
N LYS A 478 41.95 6.35 29.08
CA LYS A 478 42.06 6.52 30.55
C LYS A 478 43.39 7.15 30.91
N VAL A 479 43.35 8.15 31.80
CA VAL A 479 44.52 8.86 32.32
C VAL A 479 44.50 8.74 33.83
N THR A 480 45.68 8.49 34.42
CA THR A 480 45.85 8.43 35.89
C THR A 480 46.22 9.80 36.41
N VAL A 481 45.45 10.31 37.37
CA VAL A 481 45.73 11.55 38.10
C VAL A 481 46.20 11.18 39.52
N LYS A 482 47.41 11.58 39.89
CA LYS A 482 47.97 11.37 41.20
C LYS A 482 47.92 12.66 42.01
N VAL A 483 47.15 12.70 43.09
CA VAL A 483 47.09 13.84 44.01
C VAL A 483 48.08 13.54 45.17
N LYS A 484 49.10 14.41 45.30
CA LYS A 484 50.18 14.25 46.29
C LYS A 484 49.87 15.06 47.53
N ASP A 485 50.08 14.45 48.70
CA ASP A 485 50.08 15.17 49.97
C ASP A 485 51.38 15.92 50.09
N THR A 486 51.30 17.26 50.06
CA THR A 486 52.48 18.15 50.26
C THR A 486 52.50 18.72 51.63
N THR A 487 51.69 18.21 52.57
CA THR A 487 51.86 18.62 54.00
C THR A 487 53.25 18.31 54.47
N PRO A 488 54.01 19.28 54.98
CA PRO A 488 55.35 19.00 55.51
C PRO A 488 55.26 18.00 56.66
N VAL A 489 55.94 16.89 56.51
CA VAL A 489 56.11 16.00 57.66
C VAL A 489 56.79 16.80 58.76
N PRO A 490 56.23 16.91 59.98
CA PRO A 490 56.93 17.59 61.11
C PRO A 490 58.27 16.89 61.35
N ASP A 491 59.35 17.70 61.42
CA ASP A 491 60.65 17.25 61.72
C ASP A 491 60.64 16.46 63.05
N PRO A 492 61.16 15.25 63.10
CA PRO A 492 61.15 14.46 64.34
C PRO A 492 61.91 15.20 65.42
N THR A 493 61.26 15.54 66.52
CA THR A 493 61.85 16.06 67.74
C THR A 493 63.02 15.19 68.14
N PRO A 494 64.21 15.77 68.51
CA PRO A 494 65.35 14.99 68.89
C PRO A 494 65.07 14.27 70.20
N THR A 495 65.27 12.97 70.19
CA THR A 495 65.27 12.10 71.39
C THR A 495 66.50 12.37 72.25
N PRO A 496 66.33 12.46 73.57
CA PRO A 496 67.48 12.61 74.47
C PRO A 496 68.37 11.31 74.51
N ASP A 497 69.68 11.51 74.53
CA ASP A 497 70.74 10.56 74.59
C ASP A 497 70.67 9.66 75.86
N PRO A 498 70.76 8.36 75.78
CA PRO A 498 70.92 7.49 76.96
C PRO A 498 72.41 7.25 77.31
N ASP A 499 72.72 7.45 78.56
CA ASP A 499 73.95 7.20 79.28
C ASP A 499 74.36 5.67 79.32
N PRO A 500 75.69 5.28 79.48
CA PRO A 500 76.21 4.04 78.93
C PRO A 500 76.33 2.84 79.90
N THR A 501 76.23 1.69 79.26
CA THR A 501 76.86 0.36 79.53
C THR A 501 77.05 -0.21 80.93
N PRO A 502 77.07 -1.59 81.15
CA PRO A 502 78.20 -2.41 80.72
C PRO A 502 77.84 -3.80 80.12
N THR A 503 78.78 -4.28 79.32
CA THR A 503 78.95 -5.66 78.86
C THR A 503 79.44 -6.56 80.02
N PRO A 504 79.41 -7.95 80.07
CA PRO A 504 79.97 -8.84 79.07
C PRO A 504 79.31 -10.24 78.88
N ASP A 505 79.46 -10.81 77.71
CA ASP A 505 79.94 -12.14 77.28
C ASP A 505 79.61 -13.42 78.06
N PRO A 506 79.71 -14.68 77.56
CA PRO A 506 79.80 -15.15 76.15
C PRO A 506 78.88 -16.34 75.79
N ASP A 507 78.81 -16.61 74.50
CA ASP A 507 78.52 -17.78 73.67
C ASP A 507 78.52 -19.19 74.37
N PRO A 508 77.72 -20.20 73.90
CA PRO A 508 78.13 -20.94 72.72
C PRO A 508 76.99 -21.47 71.84
N THR A 509 77.24 -21.50 70.55
CA THR A 509 76.73 -22.37 69.49
C THR A 509 76.70 -23.86 69.86
N PRO A 510 76.12 -24.87 69.17
CA PRO A 510 75.84 -24.93 67.73
C PRO A 510 74.55 -25.72 67.28
N THR A 511 74.13 -25.51 66.05
CA THR A 511 73.57 -26.37 64.98
C THR A 511 73.10 -27.82 65.31
N PRO A 512 72.25 -28.52 64.50
CA PRO A 512 72.11 -28.39 63.04
C PRO A 512 70.65 -28.57 62.45
N ASP A 513 70.53 -28.20 61.20
CA ASP A 513 69.62 -28.62 60.14
C ASP A 513 69.42 -30.15 60.05
N PRO A 514 68.33 -30.70 59.54
CA PRO A 514 68.35 -31.00 58.11
C PRO A 514 66.99 -30.80 57.33
N ASN A 515 67.15 -30.30 56.18
CA ASN A 515 66.35 -30.54 54.94
C ASN A 515 66.28 -32.06 54.67
N PRO A 516 65.33 -32.66 53.93
CA PRO A 516 65.15 -32.33 52.51
C PRO A 516 63.70 -32.48 51.93
N THR A 517 63.50 -31.79 50.84
CA THR A 517 62.63 -32.06 49.67
C THR A 517 62.38 -33.55 49.33
N PRO A 518 61.35 -33.99 48.56
CA PRO A 518 61.20 -33.57 47.15
C PRO A 518 59.77 -33.50 46.64
N GLU A 519 59.66 -32.79 45.54
CA GLU A 519 58.66 -33.01 44.49
C GLU A 519 58.72 -34.44 43.93
N PRO A 520 57.63 -34.93 43.23
CA PRO A 520 57.59 -34.73 41.78
C PRO A 520 56.19 -34.59 41.14
N SER A 521 56.23 -33.84 40.07
CA SER A 521 55.53 -33.93 38.75
C SER A 521 54.60 -35.10 38.53
N THR A 522 53.50 -34.82 37.85
CA THR A 522 53.17 -35.21 36.43
C THR A 522 51.71 -34.89 36.08
N ASP A 523 51.58 -34.16 35.02
CA ASP A 523 50.48 -34.24 34.07
C ASP A 523 50.47 -35.63 33.41
N PRO A 524 49.46 -36.19 32.79
CA PRO A 524 48.56 -35.62 31.85
C PRO A 524 47.14 -36.25 31.77
N GLY A 525 46.25 -35.57 31.06
CA GLY A 525 45.46 -36.28 30.03
C GLY A 525 43.97 -36.53 30.24
N THR A 526 43.33 -36.12 29.23
CA THR A 526 42.12 -36.70 28.58
C THR A 526 40.75 -36.42 29.17
N ASP A 527 40.01 -35.68 28.31
CA ASP A 527 38.60 -35.83 27.93
C ASP A 527 38.14 -37.31 27.97
N PRO A 528 36.90 -37.71 28.16
CA PRO A 528 35.80 -37.36 27.30
C PRO A 528 34.39 -37.31 27.94
N ALA A 529 33.52 -36.62 27.19
CA ALA A 529 32.18 -37.03 26.71
C ALA A 529 31.11 -37.62 27.64
N GLU A 530 29.92 -37.31 27.17
CA GLU A 530 28.63 -38.04 27.14
C GLU A 530 27.51 -37.50 28.02
N GLY A 531 26.44 -37.27 27.23
CA GLY A 531 25.07 -36.88 27.53
C GLY A 531 24.31 -37.84 28.45
N PRO A 532 23.02 -37.75 28.49
CA PRO A 532 22.12 -38.66 27.76
C PRO A 532 20.87 -37.94 27.18
N ILE A 533 20.48 -38.24 26.00
CA ILE A 533 19.52 -39.21 25.40
C ILE A 533 18.40 -39.63 26.37
N TYR A 534 17.21 -39.24 26.05
CA TYR A 534 16.02 -40.04 26.25
C TYR A 534 15.18 -40.10 24.99
N SER A 535 15.18 -41.30 24.40
CA SER A 535 14.16 -41.85 23.51
C SER A 535 13.06 -42.51 24.34
N ALA A 536 11.88 -42.59 23.79
CA ALA A 536 11.00 -43.76 23.71
C ALA A 536 9.64 -43.25 23.24
N ASP A 537 9.22 -43.61 22.05
CA ASP A 537 8.63 -44.88 21.61
C ASP A 537 7.22 -45.08 22.13
N SER A 538 6.26 -45.19 21.28
CA SER A 538 5.59 -46.32 20.62
C SER A 538 4.22 -45.89 20.08
N SER A 539 4.07 -46.13 18.79
CA SER A 539 3.05 -46.96 18.14
C SER A 539 1.63 -46.99 18.72
N ASP A 540 0.63 -46.68 17.93
CA ASP A 540 -0.18 -47.76 17.33
C ASP A 540 -1.10 -47.25 16.22
N SER A 541 -1.20 -48.04 15.23
CA SER A 541 -2.07 -48.11 14.08
C SER A 541 -3.54 -48.14 14.47
N VAL A 542 -4.46 -47.69 13.58
CA VAL A 542 -5.55 -48.53 13.02
C VAL A 542 -6.50 -47.69 12.15
N GLU A 543 -6.62 -48.10 10.89
CA GLU A 543 -7.78 -48.21 9.98
C GLU A 543 -8.55 -46.99 9.48
N GLU A 544 -8.50 -46.87 8.16
CA GLU A 544 -9.56 -46.33 7.29
C GLU A 544 -10.91 -47.04 7.50
N PRO A 545 -12.02 -46.36 7.20
CA PRO A 545 -12.76 -46.86 6.03
C PRO A 545 -13.18 -45.75 5.06
N SER A 546 -13.05 -46.14 3.79
CA SER A 546 -13.66 -45.58 2.60
C SER A 546 -15.16 -45.29 2.78
N ASP A 547 -15.62 -44.10 2.41
CA ASP A 547 -16.89 -44.02 1.71
C ASP A 547 -16.91 -42.90 0.68
N SER A 548 -17.29 -43.30 -0.52
CA SER A 548 -17.47 -42.52 -1.71
C SER A 548 -18.77 -41.74 -1.66
N SER A 549 -18.74 -40.42 -1.80
CA SER A 549 -19.88 -39.69 -2.33
C SER A 549 -19.42 -38.65 -3.35
N GLU A 550 -19.70 -38.97 -4.61
CA GLU A 550 -19.64 -38.05 -5.74
C GLU A 550 -20.44 -36.78 -5.45
N VAL A 551 -19.76 -35.64 -5.38
CA VAL A 551 -20.38 -34.34 -5.51
C VAL A 551 -20.25 -33.91 -6.96
N LYS A 552 -21.37 -33.93 -7.67
CA LYS A 552 -21.50 -33.36 -9.01
C LYS A 552 -21.10 -31.92 -9.03
N LYS A 553 -20.02 -31.59 -9.71
CA LYS A 553 -19.69 -30.24 -10.15
C LYS A 553 -20.78 -29.75 -11.11
N SER A 554 -21.52 -28.74 -10.72
CA SER A 554 -22.30 -27.91 -11.63
C SER A 554 -21.35 -26.96 -12.33
N SER A 555 -20.97 -27.29 -13.55
CA SER A 555 -20.22 -26.41 -14.43
C SER A 555 -21.20 -25.64 -15.31
N ASP A 556 -21.49 -24.39 -14.96
CA ASP A 556 -22.01 -23.45 -15.94
C ASP A 556 -20.82 -22.79 -16.65
N PRO A 557 -20.68 -22.93 -17.97
CA PRO A 557 -19.57 -22.36 -18.71
C PRO A 557 -19.78 -20.85 -18.90
N ILE A 558 -18.86 -20.07 -18.34
CA ILE A 558 -18.68 -18.67 -18.73
C ILE A 558 -17.94 -18.68 -20.07
N LEU A 559 -18.63 -18.30 -21.13
CA LEU A 559 -18.06 -18.20 -22.48
C LEU A 559 -17.08 -17.03 -22.57
N PHE A 560 -15.80 -17.35 -22.75
CA PHE A 560 -14.75 -16.42 -23.13
C PHE A 560 -14.35 -16.61 -24.58
N PHE A 561 -14.14 -15.50 -25.26
CA PHE A 561 -13.79 -15.50 -26.67
C PHE A 561 -12.29 -15.79 -26.86
N SER A 562 -12.00 -16.73 -27.74
CA SER A 562 -10.67 -16.98 -28.28
C SER A 562 -10.16 -15.74 -29.01
N ALA A 563 -8.99 -15.24 -28.60
CA ALA A 563 -8.29 -14.18 -29.33
C ALA A 563 -7.85 -14.70 -30.70
N SER A 564 -8.25 -14.03 -31.75
CA SER A 564 -7.77 -14.27 -33.10
C SER A 564 -6.28 -13.88 -33.21
N PRO A 565 -5.47 -14.57 -34.02
CA PRO A 565 -4.04 -14.30 -34.10
C PRO A 565 -3.78 -12.90 -34.70
N VAL A 566 -2.88 -12.18 -34.05
CA VAL A 566 -2.36 -10.87 -34.50
C VAL A 566 -1.63 -11.08 -35.84
N PRO A 567 -1.89 -10.27 -36.87
CA PRO A 567 -1.16 -10.38 -38.13
C PRO A 567 0.30 -9.93 -37.95
N LYS A 568 1.22 -10.70 -38.52
CA LYS A 568 2.66 -10.40 -38.57
C LYS A 568 2.93 -8.99 -39.07
N SER A 569 3.52 -8.15 -38.23
CA SER A 569 4.05 -6.85 -38.60
C SER A 569 5.35 -7.03 -39.39
N THR A 570 5.34 -6.62 -40.64
CA THR A 570 6.56 -6.44 -41.44
C THR A 570 7.30 -5.18 -40.94
N THR A 571 8.58 -5.34 -40.64
CA THR A 571 9.53 -4.28 -40.27
C THR A 571 9.39 -3.04 -41.17
N LYS A 572 9.00 -1.90 -40.57
CA LYS A 572 9.21 -0.58 -41.15
C LYS A 572 10.06 0.26 -40.21
N THR A 573 11.16 0.76 -40.77
CA THR A 573 12.05 1.74 -40.17
C THR A 573 11.31 2.98 -39.65
N LEU A 574 11.71 3.45 -38.47
CA LEU A 574 11.22 4.68 -37.84
C LEU A 574 11.43 5.92 -38.74
N PRO A 575 10.42 6.79 -38.89
CA PRO A 575 10.61 8.09 -39.54
C PRO A 575 11.27 9.08 -38.57
N LYS A 576 12.13 9.94 -39.13
CA LYS A 576 12.72 11.07 -38.42
C LYS A 576 11.65 12.10 -38.05
N THR A 577 11.82 12.69 -36.87
CA THR A 577 11.01 13.77 -36.31
C THR A 577 10.69 14.88 -37.32
N GLY A 578 9.41 15.16 -37.53
CA GLY A 578 8.98 16.37 -38.21
C GLY A 578 7.69 16.35 -39.03
N ASP A 579 7.03 15.21 -39.25
CA ASP A 579 5.84 15.18 -40.10
C ASP A 579 4.55 14.88 -39.29
N SER A 580 3.58 15.78 -39.48
CA SER A 580 2.22 15.68 -38.95
C SER A 580 1.45 14.50 -39.57
N LEU A 581 0.90 13.64 -38.74
CA LEU A 581 0.05 12.51 -39.15
C LEU A 581 -1.35 12.97 -39.56
N PRO A 582 -1.91 12.48 -40.68
CA PRO A 582 -3.31 12.69 -41.00
C PRO A 582 -4.19 11.75 -40.18
N ALA A 583 -5.18 12.35 -39.50
CA ALA A 583 -6.21 11.64 -38.76
C ALA A 583 -7.20 11.00 -39.74
N THR A 584 -7.01 9.72 -40.09
CA THR A 584 -8.09 8.84 -40.60
C THR A 584 -7.59 7.39 -40.61
N GLY A 585 -8.25 6.53 -39.81
CA GLY A 585 -8.24 5.11 -40.05
C GLY A 585 -7.73 4.20 -38.95
N VAL A 586 -8.28 4.25 -37.73
CA VAL A 586 -8.40 3.07 -36.83
C VAL A 586 -9.61 3.29 -35.93
N VAL A 587 -10.81 3.16 -36.48
CA VAL A 587 -12.04 2.96 -35.71
C VAL A 587 -12.89 1.95 -36.47
N ALA A 588 -12.57 0.68 -36.37
CA ALA A 588 -13.46 -0.42 -36.73
C ALA A 588 -12.87 -1.73 -36.14
N GLY A 589 -13.12 -2.00 -34.89
CA GLY A 589 -12.71 -3.27 -34.28
C GLY A 589 -13.26 -3.60 -32.90
N PHE A 590 -13.81 -2.66 -32.17
CA PHE A 590 -14.13 -2.90 -30.75
C PHE A 590 -15.58 -2.52 -30.35
N LEU A 591 -16.56 -2.77 -31.18
CA LEU A 591 -17.96 -2.42 -30.90
C LEU A 591 -18.90 -3.65 -30.98
N VAL A 592 -18.51 -4.82 -30.45
CA VAL A 592 -19.37 -6.03 -30.37
C VAL A 592 -19.28 -6.74 -29.01
N LEU A 593 -18.90 -6.11 -27.93
CA LEU A 593 -18.86 -6.76 -26.62
C LEU A 593 -19.87 -6.24 -25.58
N GLY A 594 -20.79 -5.38 -25.96
CA GLY A 594 -21.77 -4.80 -25.03
C GLY A 594 -23.23 -5.30 -25.16
N LEU A 595 -23.58 -6.17 -26.09
CA LEU A 595 -24.99 -6.48 -26.42
C LEU A 595 -25.40 -7.96 -26.44
N GLY A 596 -24.58 -8.86 -25.87
CA GLY A 596 -24.80 -10.33 -25.92
C GLY A 596 -25.53 -10.98 -24.75
N VAL A 597 -26.00 -10.29 -23.74
CA VAL A 597 -26.55 -10.92 -22.51
C VAL A 597 -28.08 -10.82 -22.37
N LEU A 598 -28.83 -10.47 -23.40
CA LEU A 598 -30.27 -10.27 -23.26
C LEU A 598 -31.19 -11.11 -24.16
N VAL A 599 -30.73 -12.20 -24.79
CA VAL A 599 -31.61 -13.10 -25.55
C VAL A 599 -31.23 -14.58 -25.31
N ALA A 600 -31.43 -15.09 -24.12
CA ALA A 600 -31.55 -16.53 -23.89
C ALA A 600 -32.40 -16.86 -22.65
N ARG A 601 -33.68 -16.36 -22.66
CA ARG A 601 -34.73 -16.95 -21.82
C ARG A 601 -36.04 -16.96 -22.60
N LYS A 602 -36.18 -17.94 -23.50
CA LYS A 602 -37.45 -18.56 -23.90
C LYS A 602 -37.16 -19.77 -24.79
N LYS A 603 -36.99 -20.91 -24.21
CA LYS A 603 -37.74 -22.14 -24.44
C LYS A 603 -37.30 -23.20 -23.49
#